data_698ae6d132a615b1939180c652f6b3fa
#
_entry.id   698ae6d132a615b1939180c652f6b3fa
#
_cell.length_a   1.000
_cell.length_b   1.000
_cell.length_c   1.000
_cell.angle_alpha   90.00
_cell.angle_beta   90.00
_cell.angle_gamma   90.00
#
_symmetry.space_group_name_H-M   'P 1'
#
loop_
_entity.id
_entity.type
_entity.pdbx_description
1 polymer ?
#
loop_
_entity_poly.entity_id
_entity_poly.type
_entity_poly.pdbx_seq_one_letter_code
_entity_poly.pdbx_strand_id
1 'polypeptide(L)'
;LHLLSRRQRQMCIRDSFMKELNPHMIGIGPFIPHHDTPFAGESAGTLELTLYMLGLIRLMIPKVLLPATTALGTIHPKGRELGILAGANVVMPNLSPTEVRKDYLLYDNKICTGDESAQCRHCLEMRMKSIGYQVVTDRGDSLNI
;
A
#
# COMPACT_ATOMS: atom_id res chain seq x y z
N LEU A 1 -8.59 10.95 26.60
CA LEU A 1 -7.46 11.83 26.22
C LEU A 1 -6.11 11.11 26.28
N HIS A 2 -5.81 10.31 27.32
CA HIS A 2 -4.50 9.62 27.45
C HIS A 2 -4.26 8.52 26.39
N LEU A 3 -5.26 7.84 25.89
CA LEU A 3 -5.13 6.80 24.86
C LEU A 3 -4.78 7.38 23.48
N LEU A 4 -5.35 8.51 23.11
CA LEU A 4 -5.04 9.22 21.87
C LEU A 4 -3.61 9.76 21.87
N SER A 5 -3.14 10.31 23.00
CA SER A 5 -1.77 10.81 23.12
C SER A 5 -0.70 9.70 23.04
N ARG A 6 -0.98 8.49 23.54
CA ARG A 6 -0.08 7.34 23.41
C ARG A 6 0.04 6.86 21.97
N ARG A 7 -1.07 6.73 21.25
CA ARG A 7 -1.06 6.34 19.82
C ARG A 7 -0.31 7.37 18.98
N GLN A 8 -0.56 8.65 19.21
CA GLN A 8 0.11 9.74 18.50
C GLN A 8 1.62 9.75 18.78
N ARG A 9 2.03 9.53 20.03
CA ARG A 9 3.45 9.42 20.40
C ARG A 9 4.14 8.21 19.75
N GLN A 10 3.47 7.06 19.67
CA GLN A 10 3.99 5.88 18.98
C GLN A 10 4.15 6.11 17.48
N MET A 11 3.24 6.85 16.84
CA MET A 11 3.36 7.25 15.44
C MET A 11 4.60 8.15 15.24
N CYS A 12 4.76 9.20 16.04
CA CYS A 12 5.91 10.09 15.96
C CYS A 12 7.26 9.37 16.17
N ILE A 13 7.33 8.39 17.09
CA ILE A 13 8.54 7.57 17.31
C ILE A 13 8.86 6.74 16.06
N ARG A 14 7.87 6.10 15.46
CA ARG A 14 8.06 5.32 14.22
C ARG A 14 8.50 6.20 13.05
N ASP A 15 7.91 7.37 12.92
CA ASP A 15 8.23 8.31 11.86
C ASP A 15 9.67 8.82 11.99
N SER A 16 10.10 9.20 13.21
CA SER A 16 11.48 9.61 13.47
C SER A 16 12.46 8.47 13.18
N PHE A 17 12.14 7.25 13.61
CA PHE A 17 12.95 6.07 13.33
C PHE A 17 13.09 5.80 11.83
N MET A 18 11.98 5.89 11.06
CA MET A 18 12.03 5.72 9.61
C MET A 18 12.91 6.76 8.93
N LYS A 19 12.88 8.01 9.42
CA LYS A 19 13.74 9.09 8.89
C LYS A 19 15.22 8.85 9.19
N GLU A 20 15.55 8.39 10.39
CA GLU A 20 16.92 8.04 10.76
C GLU A 20 17.45 6.83 9.98
N LEU A 21 16.59 5.81 9.82
CA LEU A 21 16.92 4.60 9.06
C LEU A 21 17.13 4.87 7.57
N ASN A 22 16.47 5.92 7.03
CA ASN A 22 16.50 6.29 5.62
C ASN A 22 16.30 5.10 4.65
N PRO A 23 15.23 4.32 4.77
CA PRO A 23 15.05 3.11 3.99
C PRO A 23 14.80 3.42 2.52
N HIS A 24 15.14 2.48 1.65
CA HIS A 24 14.88 2.62 0.20
C HIS A 24 13.38 2.54 -0.13
N MET A 25 12.64 1.71 0.60
CA MET A 25 11.20 1.52 0.42
C MET A 25 10.50 1.40 1.77
N ILE A 26 9.31 1.99 1.87
CA ILE A 26 8.41 1.84 3.02
C ILE A 26 7.09 1.30 2.53
N GLY A 27 6.75 0.08 2.96
CA GLY A 27 5.45 -0.53 2.70
C GLY A 27 4.50 -0.29 3.85
N ILE A 28 3.40 0.42 3.61
CA ILE A 28 2.29 0.55 4.54
C ILE A 28 0.97 0.23 3.83
N GLY A 29 0.02 -0.27 4.57
CA GLY A 29 -1.33 -0.56 4.06
C GLY A 29 -2.31 -0.70 5.21
N PRO A 30 -3.61 -0.71 4.92
CA PRO A 30 -4.62 -1.00 5.92
C PRO A 30 -4.48 -2.46 6.40
N PHE A 31 -4.71 -2.68 7.67
CA PHE A 31 -4.90 -4.02 8.18
C PHE A 31 -6.21 -4.59 7.63
N ILE A 32 -6.20 -5.82 7.15
CA ILE A 32 -7.39 -6.56 6.74
C ILE A 32 -7.30 -7.92 7.42
N PRO A 33 -8.31 -8.34 8.22
CA PRO A 33 -8.28 -9.62 8.90
C PRO A 33 -8.36 -10.79 7.91
N HIS A 34 -7.95 -11.97 8.36
CA HIS A 34 -8.15 -13.24 7.69
C HIS A 34 -8.90 -14.18 8.64
N HIS A 35 -9.91 -14.89 8.14
CA HIS A 35 -10.80 -15.73 8.92
C HIS A 35 -10.09 -16.88 9.66
N ASP A 36 -8.96 -17.36 9.13
CA ASP A 36 -8.15 -18.43 9.73
C ASP A 36 -7.10 -17.94 10.72
N THR A 37 -7.17 -16.68 11.16
CA THR A 37 -6.20 -16.11 12.09
C THR A 37 -6.84 -15.72 13.43
N PRO A 38 -6.06 -15.62 14.52
CA PRO A 38 -6.56 -15.09 15.80
C PRO A 38 -7.15 -13.68 15.70
N PHE A 39 -6.89 -12.95 14.62
CA PHE A 39 -7.36 -11.59 14.38
C PHE A 39 -8.64 -11.54 13.52
N ALA A 40 -9.29 -12.66 13.26
CA ALA A 40 -10.51 -12.75 12.43
C ALA A 40 -11.65 -11.81 12.90
N GLY A 41 -11.75 -11.57 14.22
CA GLY A 41 -12.75 -10.69 14.82
C GLY A 41 -12.34 -9.22 14.93
N GLU A 42 -11.13 -8.85 14.50
CA GLU A 42 -10.64 -7.49 14.60
C GLU A 42 -11.19 -6.60 13.46
N SER A 43 -11.38 -5.32 13.75
CA SER A 43 -11.82 -4.35 12.74
C SER A 43 -10.72 -4.08 11.72
N ALA A 44 -11.09 -4.03 10.45
CA ALA A 44 -10.18 -3.63 9.37
C ALA A 44 -9.70 -2.17 9.56
N GLY A 45 -8.50 -1.89 9.06
CA GLY A 45 -7.97 -0.53 8.97
C GLY A 45 -8.74 0.32 7.96
N THR A 46 -8.65 1.65 8.08
CA THR A 46 -9.40 2.58 7.23
C THR A 46 -8.58 3.11 6.07
N LEU A 47 -9.28 3.48 5.00
CA LEU A 47 -8.70 4.17 3.84
C LEU A 47 -8.07 5.49 4.27
N GLU A 48 -8.80 6.32 5.00
CA GLU A 48 -8.41 7.68 5.39
C GLU A 48 -7.11 7.69 6.19
N LEU A 49 -7.00 6.81 7.19
CA LEU A 49 -5.78 6.70 7.99
C LEU A 49 -4.58 6.28 7.13
N THR A 50 -4.79 5.34 6.20
CA THR A 50 -3.72 4.87 5.32
C THR A 50 -3.27 5.98 4.37
N LEU A 51 -4.20 6.73 3.76
CA LEU A 51 -3.87 7.87 2.89
C LEU A 51 -3.15 8.98 3.67
N TYR A 52 -3.59 9.27 4.88
CA TYR A 52 -2.93 10.24 5.76
C TYR A 52 -1.48 9.83 6.06
N MET A 53 -1.25 8.56 6.39
CA MET A 53 0.10 8.05 6.65
C MET A 53 0.99 8.06 5.41
N LEU A 54 0.44 7.74 4.23
CA LEU A 54 1.17 7.84 2.95
C LEU A 54 1.64 9.29 2.71
N GLY A 55 0.75 10.27 2.92
CA GLY A 55 1.08 11.69 2.78
C GLY A 55 2.16 12.14 3.78
N LEU A 56 2.06 11.75 5.04
CA LEU A 56 3.07 12.07 6.06
C LEU A 56 4.43 11.50 5.70
N ILE A 57 4.51 10.22 5.34
CA ILE A 57 5.78 9.57 4.97
C ILE A 57 6.38 10.27 3.75
N ARG A 58 5.57 10.60 2.75
CA ARG A 58 6.05 11.33 1.57
C ARG A 58 6.64 12.69 1.91
N LEU A 59 6.02 13.44 2.84
CA LEU A 59 6.56 14.72 3.31
C LEU A 59 7.86 14.57 4.11
N MET A 60 7.95 13.52 4.92
CA MET A 60 9.13 13.28 5.77
C MET A 60 10.32 12.72 5.00
N ILE A 61 10.07 11.83 4.03
CA ILE A 61 11.10 11.15 3.23
C ILE A 61 10.73 11.27 1.74
N PRO A 62 10.99 12.42 1.12
CA PRO A 62 10.46 12.76 -0.20
C PRO A 62 10.87 11.81 -1.34
N LYS A 63 12.01 11.12 -1.20
CA LYS A 63 12.56 10.26 -2.26
C LYS A 63 12.27 8.77 -2.07
N VAL A 64 11.63 8.38 -0.96
CA VAL A 64 11.37 6.97 -0.66
C VAL A 64 10.44 6.31 -1.67
N LEU A 65 10.67 5.03 -1.98
CA LEU A 65 9.71 4.20 -2.71
C LEU A 65 8.55 3.84 -1.80
N LEU A 66 7.33 4.22 -2.19
CA LEU A 66 6.13 4.11 -1.36
C LEU A 66 5.01 3.44 -2.16
N PRO A 67 4.71 2.15 -1.90
CA PRO A 67 3.72 1.42 -2.66
C PRO A 67 2.27 1.81 -2.33
N ALA A 68 1.45 1.97 -3.37
CA ALA A 68 0.00 1.88 -3.26
C ALA A 68 -0.38 0.40 -3.24
N THR A 69 -0.58 -0.16 -2.05
CA THR A 69 -0.71 -1.61 -1.83
C THR A 69 -2.00 -2.19 -2.40
N THR A 70 -2.01 -3.52 -2.64
CA THR A 70 -3.22 -4.25 -3.04
C THR A 70 -4.31 -4.15 -1.97
N ALA A 71 -3.93 -4.10 -0.70
CA ALA A 71 -4.87 -3.93 0.41
C ALA A 71 -5.69 -2.64 0.32
N LEU A 72 -5.10 -1.53 -0.13
CA LEU A 72 -5.84 -0.30 -0.42
C LEU A 72 -6.93 -0.50 -1.49
N GLY A 73 -6.58 -1.24 -2.56
CA GLY A 73 -7.55 -1.58 -3.61
C GLY A 73 -8.62 -2.57 -3.14
N THR A 74 -8.35 -3.37 -2.11
CA THR A 74 -9.32 -4.30 -1.52
C THR A 74 -10.36 -3.57 -0.68
N ILE A 75 -9.95 -2.60 0.15
CA ILE A 75 -10.89 -1.85 1.00
C ILE A 75 -11.66 -0.76 0.24
N HIS A 76 -11.15 -0.29 -0.90
CA HIS A 76 -11.82 0.74 -1.70
C HIS A 76 -11.51 0.59 -3.21
N PRO A 77 -12.52 0.62 -4.10
CA PRO A 77 -12.34 0.42 -5.55
C PRO A 77 -11.30 1.34 -6.20
N LYS A 78 -11.17 2.58 -5.73
CA LYS A 78 -10.17 3.57 -6.16
C LYS A 78 -9.01 3.71 -5.16
N GLY A 79 -8.80 2.74 -4.27
CA GLY A 79 -7.82 2.86 -3.19
C GLY A 79 -6.39 3.04 -3.68
N ARG A 80 -6.00 2.37 -4.76
CA ARG A 80 -4.66 2.52 -5.34
C ARG A 80 -4.45 3.89 -5.96
N GLU A 81 -5.43 4.41 -6.70
CA GLU A 81 -5.40 5.75 -7.29
C GLU A 81 -5.29 6.83 -6.21
N LEU A 82 -6.12 6.71 -5.18
CA LEU A 82 -6.08 7.62 -4.02
C LEU A 82 -4.74 7.51 -3.28
N GLY A 83 -4.16 6.32 -3.19
CA GLY A 83 -2.83 6.12 -2.62
C GLY A 83 -1.73 6.85 -3.41
N ILE A 84 -1.77 6.81 -4.75
CA ILE A 84 -0.84 7.57 -5.59
C ILE A 84 -1.04 9.08 -5.38
N LEU A 85 -2.28 9.55 -5.40
CA LEU A 85 -2.58 10.98 -5.15
C LEU A 85 -2.17 11.44 -3.74
N ALA A 86 -2.17 10.54 -2.77
CA ALA A 86 -1.71 10.82 -1.40
C ALA A 86 -0.17 10.77 -1.23
N GLY A 87 0.58 10.40 -2.28
CA GLY A 87 2.05 10.42 -2.24
C GLY A 87 2.75 9.08 -2.49
N ALA A 88 2.02 7.98 -2.71
CA ALA A 88 2.64 6.74 -3.19
C ALA A 88 3.19 6.93 -4.62
N ASN A 89 4.24 6.18 -4.97
CA ASN A 89 4.88 6.26 -6.28
C ASN A 89 5.24 4.89 -6.87
N VAL A 90 4.78 3.82 -6.25
CA VAL A 90 5.00 2.44 -6.72
C VAL A 90 3.65 1.73 -6.82
N VAL A 91 3.43 1.00 -7.91
CA VAL A 91 2.31 0.07 -8.06
C VAL A 91 2.85 -1.31 -8.39
N MET A 92 2.26 -2.34 -7.77
CA MET A 92 2.69 -3.72 -7.94
C MET A 92 1.55 -4.53 -8.57
N PRO A 93 1.67 -4.96 -9.85
CA PRO A 93 0.76 -5.94 -10.43
C PRO A 93 0.99 -7.31 -9.77
N ASN A 94 -0.04 -8.15 -9.75
CA ASN A 94 0.11 -9.53 -9.31
C ASN A 94 0.65 -10.36 -10.49
N LEU A 95 1.91 -10.76 -10.40
CA LEU A 95 2.60 -11.55 -11.42
C LEU A 95 2.66 -13.05 -11.09
N SER A 96 2.10 -13.48 -9.96
CA SER A 96 2.02 -14.90 -9.62
C SER A 96 1.15 -15.66 -10.61
N PRO A 97 1.48 -16.91 -10.97
CA PRO A 97 0.60 -17.79 -11.76
C PRO A 97 -0.78 -17.91 -11.11
N THR A 98 -1.84 -17.92 -11.93
CA THR A 98 -3.23 -17.91 -11.45
C THR A 98 -3.58 -19.10 -10.58
N GLU A 99 -3.04 -20.28 -10.91
CA GLU A 99 -3.29 -21.55 -10.21
C GLU A 99 -2.83 -21.56 -8.74
N VAL A 100 -1.77 -20.80 -8.41
CA VAL A 100 -1.22 -20.75 -7.05
C VAL A 100 -1.66 -19.52 -6.24
N ARG A 101 -2.41 -18.60 -6.85
CA ARG A 101 -2.81 -17.35 -6.16
C ARG A 101 -3.69 -17.57 -4.95
N LYS A 102 -4.53 -18.61 -4.98
CA LYS A 102 -5.39 -19.00 -3.85
C LYS A 102 -4.59 -19.40 -2.60
N ASP A 103 -3.35 -19.86 -2.79
CA ASP A 103 -2.47 -20.29 -1.68
C ASP A 103 -1.79 -19.09 -1.00
N TYR A 104 -1.95 -17.88 -1.58
CA TYR A 104 -1.38 -16.60 -1.10
C TYR A 104 -2.47 -15.60 -0.69
N LEU A 105 -3.58 -16.07 -0.18
CA LEU A 105 -4.63 -15.24 0.40
C LEU A 105 -4.23 -14.84 1.82
N LEU A 106 -3.42 -13.78 1.94
CA LEU A 106 -2.92 -13.27 3.22
C LEU A 106 -3.98 -12.56 4.06
N TYR A 107 -5.11 -12.23 3.47
CA TYR A 107 -6.26 -11.56 4.09
C TYR A 107 -7.53 -11.80 3.26
N ASP A 108 -8.69 -11.62 3.87
CA ASP A 108 -9.98 -11.86 3.22
C ASP A 108 -10.27 -10.87 2.08
N ASN A 109 -11.01 -11.32 1.09
CA ASN A 109 -11.46 -10.53 -0.07
C ASN A 109 -10.33 -9.91 -0.90
N LYS A 110 -9.12 -10.48 -0.88
CA LYS A 110 -7.99 -9.98 -1.68
C LYS A 110 -8.37 -9.90 -3.17
N ILE A 111 -8.17 -8.72 -3.77
CA ILE A 111 -8.43 -8.48 -5.19
C ILE A 111 -7.30 -9.02 -6.09
N CYS A 112 -7.54 -9.05 -7.41
CA CYS A 112 -6.58 -9.50 -8.44
C CYS A 112 -6.16 -10.97 -8.28
N THR A 113 -7.11 -11.83 -7.95
CA THR A 113 -6.88 -13.28 -7.77
C THR A 113 -7.13 -14.09 -9.04
N GLY A 114 -7.97 -13.60 -9.96
CA GLY A 114 -8.40 -14.33 -11.17
C GLY A 114 -7.79 -13.85 -12.49
N ASP A 115 -7.20 -12.64 -12.55
CA ASP A 115 -6.70 -12.08 -13.81
C ASP A 115 -5.30 -12.61 -14.14
N GLU A 116 -5.03 -12.83 -15.42
CA GLU A 116 -3.68 -13.08 -15.92
C GLU A 116 -2.73 -11.91 -15.62
N SER A 117 -1.43 -12.20 -15.49
CA SER A 117 -0.43 -11.18 -15.13
C SER A 117 -0.38 -10.00 -16.10
N ALA A 118 -0.52 -10.27 -17.40
CA ALA A 118 -0.56 -9.24 -18.44
C ALA A 118 -1.81 -8.34 -18.30
N GLN A 119 -2.96 -8.93 -18.00
CA GLN A 119 -4.22 -8.20 -17.77
C GLN A 119 -4.12 -7.33 -16.51
N CYS A 120 -3.55 -7.86 -15.44
CA CYS A 120 -3.35 -7.11 -14.20
C CYS A 120 -2.44 -5.89 -14.41
N ARG A 121 -1.36 -6.04 -15.18
CA ARG A 121 -0.47 -4.94 -15.55
C ARG A 121 -1.21 -3.87 -16.36
N HIS A 122 -1.90 -4.26 -17.42
CA HIS A 122 -2.65 -3.34 -18.28
C HIS A 122 -3.74 -2.59 -17.49
N CYS A 123 -4.48 -3.30 -16.63
CA CYS A 123 -5.47 -2.70 -15.74
C CYS A 123 -4.85 -1.58 -14.87
N LEU A 124 -3.68 -1.84 -14.25
CA LEU A 124 -2.97 -0.84 -13.45
C LEU A 124 -2.51 0.36 -14.29
N GLU A 125 -1.98 0.13 -15.49
CA GLU A 125 -1.58 1.21 -16.41
C GLU A 125 -2.77 2.13 -16.75
N MET A 126 -3.92 1.56 -17.10
CA MET A 126 -5.13 2.31 -17.40
C MET A 126 -5.66 3.09 -16.19
N ARG A 127 -5.63 2.50 -15.00
CA ARG A 127 -6.05 3.15 -13.75
C ARG A 127 -5.14 4.34 -13.42
N MET A 128 -3.82 4.19 -13.53
CA MET A 128 -2.88 5.30 -13.29
C MET A 128 -3.06 6.42 -14.31
N LYS A 129 -3.26 6.06 -15.59
CA LYS A 129 -3.55 7.03 -16.66
C LYS A 129 -4.82 7.84 -16.38
N SER A 130 -5.85 7.23 -15.79
CA SER A 130 -7.12 7.91 -15.48
C SER A 130 -6.97 9.05 -14.45
N ILE A 131 -5.90 9.03 -13.66
CA ILE A 131 -5.56 10.08 -12.68
C ILE A 131 -4.38 10.96 -13.11
N GLY A 132 -3.99 10.88 -14.38
CA GLY A 132 -2.92 11.71 -14.96
C GLY A 132 -1.50 11.22 -14.72
N TYR A 133 -1.32 9.96 -14.26
CA TYR A 133 -0.02 9.35 -14.05
C TYR A 133 0.31 8.32 -15.12
N GLN A 134 1.60 8.16 -15.40
CA GLN A 134 2.11 7.14 -16.29
C GLN A 134 2.90 6.10 -15.50
N VAL A 135 2.62 4.81 -15.75
CA VAL A 135 3.43 3.72 -15.21
C VAL A 135 4.68 3.58 -16.08
N VAL A 136 5.84 3.69 -15.46
CA VAL A 136 7.13 3.40 -16.09
C VAL A 136 7.62 2.04 -15.63
N THR A 137 8.22 1.27 -16.53
CA THR A 137 8.90 0.01 -16.22
C THR A 137 10.38 0.31 -16.15
N ASP A 138 10.87 0.49 -14.94
CA ASP A 138 12.28 0.77 -14.67
C ASP A 138 12.80 -0.21 -13.62
N ARG A 139 14.10 -0.21 -13.38
CA ARG A 139 14.76 -1.04 -12.37
C ARG A 139 14.22 -0.72 -10.95
N GLY A 140 13.68 0.47 -10.76
CA GLY A 140 13.09 0.88 -9.50
C GLY A 140 14.10 1.17 -8.40
N ASP A 141 15.26 1.70 -8.78
CA ASP A 141 16.29 2.10 -7.81
C ASP A 141 15.78 3.21 -6.90
N SER A 142 16.16 3.13 -5.63
CA SER A 142 15.87 4.18 -4.67
C SER A 142 16.65 5.44 -4.99
N LEU A 143 16.00 6.58 -4.87
CA LEU A 143 16.64 7.90 -4.97
C LEU A 143 17.22 8.38 -3.62
N ASN A 144 17.09 7.57 -2.57
CA ASN A 144 17.69 7.80 -1.25
C ASN A 144 19.13 7.27 -1.23
N ILE A 145 19.98 7.80 -2.09
CA ILE A 145 21.41 7.56 -2.09
C ILE A 145 22.12 8.81 -1.54
#